data_9d122c9b102758936bb59292ddbb2961
#
_entry.id   9d122c9b102758936bb59292ddbb2961
#
_cell.length_a   1.000
_cell.length_b   1.000
_cell.length_c   1.000
_cell.angle_alpha   90.00
_cell.angle_beta   90.00
_cell.angle_gamma   90.00
#
_symmetry.space_group_name_H-M   'P 1'
#
loop_
_entity.id
_entity.type
_entity.pdbx_description
1 polymer ?
#
loop_
_entity_poly.entity_id
_entity_poly.type
_entity_poly.pdbx_seq_one_letter_code
_entity_poly.pdbx_strand_id
1 'polypeptide(L)'
;MEPRDTEDFPGQEELAKLIAMREASSGLVLKVIVETPMLEERQIRAVARMALSTGADFVKTCTGKRGPCSDEHAKILADEVSRHCLSFEGAPGIKLSGGISRREDAERLVGLVMSRDESISGAGRLRIGASSLVNGMVSGGLGRN
;
A
#
# COMPACT_ATOMS: atom_id res chain seq x y z
N MET A 1 2.27 -10.05 -0.26
CA MET A 1 2.31 -11.14 -1.26
C MET A 1 3.73 -11.34 -1.73
N GLU A 2 4.22 -12.56 -1.71
CA GLU A 2 5.59 -12.82 -2.11
C GLU A 2 5.69 -13.08 -3.61
N PRO A 3 6.63 -12.41 -4.31
CA PRO A 3 6.82 -12.66 -5.72
C PRO A 3 7.41 -14.05 -5.97
N ARG A 4 7.01 -14.64 -7.06
CA ARG A 4 7.58 -15.89 -7.56
C ARG A 4 8.49 -15.57 -8.74
N ASP A 5 9.52 -16.36 -8.91
CA ASP A 5 10.48 -16.18 -9.99
C ASP A 5 9.91 -16.82 -11.28
N THR A 6 8.78 -16.26 -11.74
CA THR A 6 8.06 -16.69 -12.94
C THR A 6 7.57 -15.49 -13.73
N GLU A 7 7.47 -15.64 -15.04
CA GLU A 7 7.02 -14.58 -15.94
C GLU A 7 5.55 -14.22 -15.75
N ASP A 8 4.75 -15.13 -15.21
CA ASP A 8 3.31 -14.96 -15.02
C ASP A 8 2.90 -14.44 -13.62
N PHE A 9 3.85 -13.87 -12.89
CA PHE A 9 3.54 -13.25 -11.59
C PHE A 9 3.00 -11.82 -11.80
N PRO A 10 1.85 -11.43 -11.17
CA PRO A 10 0.93 -12.30 -10.45
C PRO A 10 0.05 -13.10 -11.42
N GLY A 11 -0.30 -14.32 -11.03
CA GLY A 11 -1.09 -15.21 -11.85
C GLY A 11 -2.28 -15.81 -11.09
N GLN A 12 -2.76 -16.96 -11.56
CA GLN A 12 -3.93 -17.64 -11.00
C GLN A 12 -3.74 -18.03 -9.53
N GLU A 13 -2.53 -18.40 -9.14
CA GLU A 13 -2.24 -18.78 -7.76
C GLU A 13 -2.41 -17.61 -6.81
N GLU A 14 -1.91 -16.45 -7.18
CA GLU A 14 -2.04 -15.22 -6.38
C GLU A 14 -3.50 -14.76 -6.30
N LEU A 15 -4.21 -14.85 -7.40
CA LEU A 15 -5.64 -14.51 -7.43
C LEU A 15 -6.43 -15.41 -6.48
N ALA A 16 -6.20 -16.71 -6.51
CA ALA A 16 -6.87 -17.66 -5.64
C ALA A 16 -6.59 -17.36 -4.16
N LYS A 17 -5.35 -17.03 -3.83
CA LYS A 17 -4.95 -16.66 -2.46
C LYS A 17 -5.67 -15.40 -1.99
N LEU A 18 -5.76 -14.39 -2.84
CA LEU A 18 -6.42 -13.13 -2.50
C LEU A 18 -7.92 -13.32 -2.28
N ILE A 19 -8.57 -14.10 -3.12
CA ILE A 19 -9.99 -14.45 -2.95
C ILE A 19 -10.20 -15.17 -1.61
N ALA A 20 -9.37 -16.15 -1.31
CA ALA A 20 -9.46 -16.92 -0.06
C ALA A 20 -9.25 -16.01 1.17
N MET A 21 -8.27 -15.11 1.11
CA MET A 21 -8.02 -14.15 2.19
C MET A 21 -9.20 -13.22 2.40
N ARG A 22 -9.81 -12.72 1.32
CA ARG A 22 -10.97 -11.83 1.44
C ARG A 22 -12.16 -12.56 2.05
N GLU A 23 -12.43 -13.78 1.64
CA GLU A 23 -13.51 -14.59 2.19
C GLU A 23 -13.27 -14.90 3.68
N ALA A 24 -12.06 -15.30 4.03
CA ALA A 24 -11.71 -15.65 5.41
C ALA A 24 -11.75 -14.43 6.36
N SER A 25 -11.56 -13.23 5.85
CA SER A 25 -11.57 -11.98 6.61
C SER A 25 -12.85 -11.17 6.43
N SER A 26 -13.94 -11.81 6.03
CA SER A 26 -15.23 -11.14 5.82
C SER A 26 -15.63 -10.29 7.03
N GLY A 27 -16.00 -9.05 6.79
CA GLY A 27 -16.35 -8.09 7.84
C GLY A 27 -15.15 -7.41 8.52
N LEU A 28 -13.93 -7.79 8.17
CA LEU A 28 -12.71 -7.22 8.71
C LEU A 28 -11.97 -6.39 7.65
N VAL A 29 -11.12 -5.47 8.11
CA VAL A 29 -10.26 -4.70 7.21
C VAL A 29 -9.15 -5.60 6.69
N LEU A 30 -9.06 -5.74 5.37
CA LEU A 30 -8.03 -6.52 4.72
C LEU A 30 -6.97 -5.59 4.11
N LYS A 31 -5.72 -5.77 4.53
CA LYS A 31 -4.56 -5.07 3.98
C LYS A 31 -3.69 -6.07 3.23
N VAL A 32 -3.40 -5.78 1.98
CA VAL A 32 -2.55 -6.64 1.16
C VAL A 32 -1.18 -5.97 0.98
N ILE A 33 -0.13 -6.70 1.33
CA ILE A 33 1.25 -6.23 1.18
C ILE A 33 1.71 -6.58 -0.23
N VAL A 34 2.03 -5.56 -1.02
CA VAL A 34 2.47 -5.74 -2.40
C VAL A 34 3.93 -6.17 -2.47
N GLU A 35 4.75 -5.73 -1.53
CA GLU A 35 6.21 -5.96 -1.47
C GLU A 35 6.93 -5.32 -2.65
N THR A 36 6.64 -4.05 -2.85
CA THR A 36 7.09 -3.25 -4.01
C THR A 36 8.60 -3.32 -4.30
N PRO A 37 9.51 -3.38 -3.29
CA PRO A 37 10.94 -3.45 -3.61
C PRO A 37 11.37 -4.71 -4.37
N MET A 38 10.53 -5.74 -4.39
CA MET A 38 10.79 -7.00 -5.07
C MET A 38 10.24 -7.05 -6.49
N LEU A 39 9.52 -6.00 -6.92
CA LEU A 39 8.74 -6.03 -8.15
C LEU A 39 9.11 -4.91 -9.10
N GLU A 40 8.93 -5.16 -10.40
CA GLU A 40 8.97 -4.14 -11.43
C GLU A 40 7.65 -3.37 -11.45
N GLU A 41 7.64 -2.19 -12.03
CA GLU A 41 6.43 -1.34 -12.07
C GLU A 41 5.21 -2.09 -12.60
N ARG A 42 5.36 -2.83 -13.68
CA ARG A 42 4.28 -3.61 -14.28
C ARG A 42 3.67 -4.60 -13.28
N GLN A 43 4.53 -5.25 -12.51
CA GLN A 43 4.12 -6.23 -11.50
C GLN A 43 3.45 -5.55 -10.31
N ILE A 44 3.97 -4.41 -9.87
CA ILE A 44 3.36 -3.63 -8.78
C ILE A 44 1.93 -3.24 -9.16
N ARG A 45 1.74 -2.71 -10.37
CA ARG A 45 0.42 -2.32 -10.85
C ARG A 45 -0.53 -3.52 -10.93
N ALA A 46 -0.06 -4.63 -11.46
CA ALA A 46 -0.87 -5.84 -11.61
C ALA A 46 -1.27 -6.44 -10.25
N VAL A 47 -0.36 -6.51 -9.30
CA VAL A 47 -0.66 -7.00 -7.94
C VAL A 47 -1.66 -6.08 -7.25
N ALA A 48 -1.46 -4.76 -7.34
CA ALA A 48 -2.37 -3.78 -6.75
C ALA A 48 -3.78 -3.90 -7.33
N ARG A 49 -3.90 -3.98 -8.66
CA ARG A 49 -5.20 -4.17 -9.33
C ARG A 49 -5.90 -5.44 -8.88
N MET A 50 -5.16 -6.54 -8.82
CA MET A 50 -5.68 -7.82 -8.41
C MET A 50 -6.18 -7.76 -6.95
N ALA A 51 -5.39 -7.19 -6.05
CA ALA A 51 -5.76 -7.04 -4.64
C ALA A 51 -7.02 -6.18 -4.49
N LEU A 52 -7.07 -5.04 -5.16
CA LEU A 52 -8.22 -4.14 -5.09
C LEU A 52 -9.47 -4.78 -5.69
N SER A 53 -9.34 -5.50 -6.81
CA SER A 53 -10.46 -6.19 -7.47
C SER A 53 -11.06 -7.27 -6.58
N THR A 54 -10.27 -7.92 -5.76
CA THR A 54 -10.74 -8.95 -4.83
C THR A 54 -11.28 -8.38 -3.52
N GLY A 55 -11.24 -7.06 -3.34
CA GLY A 55 -11.87 -6.38 -2.22
C GLY A 55 -10.94 -5.96 -1.08
N ALA A 56 -9.64 -5.84 -1.34
CA ALA A 56 -8.72 -5.31 -0.32
C ALA A 56 -9.11 -3.89 0.08
N ASP A 57 -9.10 -3.62 1.37
CA ASP A 57 -9.40 -2.29 1.90
C ASP A 57 -8.19 -1.37 1.84
N PHE A 58 -6.98 -1.95 1.92
CA PHE A 58 -5.72 -1.22 1.80
C PHE A 58 -4.71 -2.03 0.99
N VAL A 59 -3.93 -1.34 0.19
CA VAL A 59 -2.69 -1.88 -0.36
C VAL A 59 -1.51 -1.26 0.38
N LYS A 60 -0.61 -2.11 0.86
CA LYS A 60 0.57 -1.70 1.62
C LYS A 60 1.81 -1.89 0.75
N THR A 61 2.73 -0.91 0.77
CA THR A 61 3.92 -0.95 -0.07
C THR A 61 4.80 -2.17 0.22
N CYS A 62 5.27 -2.30 1.45
CA CYS A 62 6.21 -3.38 1.79
C CYS A 62 6.31 -3.56 3.31
N THR A 63 7.02 -4.64 3.70
CA THR A 63 7.30 -4.92 5.11
C THR A 63 8.51 -4.13 5.64
N GLY A 64 9.36 -3.62 4.75
CA GLY A 64 10.64 -3.04 5.10
C GLY A 64 11.77 -4.05 5.23
N LYS A 65 11.46 -5.35 5.19
CA LYS A 65 12.45 -6.43 5.32
C LYS A 65 13.26 -6.66 4.06
N ARG A 66 12.69 -6.33 2.90
CA ARG A 66 13.27 -6.59 1.58
C ARG A 66 13.61 -5.31 0.81
N GLY A 67 13.59 -4.18 1.48
CA GLY A 67 13.91 -2.90 0.93
C GLY A 67 12.94 -1.81 1.38
N PRO A 68 13.27 -0.55 1.12
CA PRO A 68 12.44 0.58 1.54
C PRO A 68 11.32 0.87 0.54
N CYS A 69 10.32 1.62 1.01
CA CYS A 69 9.32 2.24 0.15
C CYS A 69 9.98 3.40 -0.62
N SER A 70 9.90 3.39 -1.92
CA SER A 70 10.40 4.49 -2.75
C SER A 70 9.29 5.47 -3.11
N ASP A 71 9.68 6.66 -3.54
CA ASP A 71 8.75 7.69 -4.02
C ASP A 71 7.94 7.17 -5.21
N GLU A 72 8.58 6.47 -6.14
CA GLU A 72 7.91 5.88 -7.29
C GLU A 72 6.87 4.84 -6.88
N HIS A 73 7.19 3.99 -5.91
CA HIS A 73 6.24 2.98 -5.42
C HIS A 73 4.98 3.62 -4.85
N ALA A 74 5.14 4.70 -4.08
CA ALA A 74 4.00 5.43 -3.53
C ALA A 74 3.11 6.00 -4.65
N LYS A 75 3.71 6.58 -5.68
CA LYS A 75 2.98 7.13 -6.83
C LYS A 75 2.23 6.04 -7.60
N ILE A 76 2.87 4.91 -7.82
CA ILE A 76 2.27 3.79 -8.56
C ILE A 76 1.03 3.27 -7.82
N LEU A 77 1.12 3.08 -6.51
CA LEU A 77 -0.03 2.64 -5.72
C LEU A 77 -1.14 3.68 -5.71
N ALA A 78 -0.79 4.97 -5.63
CA ALA A 78 -1.78 6.05 -5.70
C ALA A 78 -2.52 6.03 -7.04
N ASP A 79 -1.80 5.84 -8.15
CA ASP A 79 -2.40 5.74 -9.48
C ASP A 79 -3.39 4.58 -9.57
N GLU A 80 -3.02 3.41 -9.03
CA GLU A 80 -3.88 2.23 -9.09
C GLU A 80 -5.11 2.34 -8.19
N VAL A 81 -4.97 2.91 -7.00
CA VAL A 81 -6.12 3.17 -6.12
C VAL A 81 -7.06 4.19 -6.75
N SER A 82 -6.53 5.27 -7.32
CA SER A 82 -7.32 6.28 -8.01
C SER A 82 -8.10 5.68 -9.18
N ARG A 83 -7.43 4.86 -9.99
CA ARG A 83 -8.06 4.17 -11.13
C ARG A 83 -9.18 3.24 -10.67
N HIS A 84 -8.95 2.49 -9.59
CA HIS A 84 -9.97 1.60 -9.02
C HIS A 84 -11.22 2.38 -8.61
N CYS A 85 -11.06 3.51 -7.95
CA CYS A 85 -12.17 4.35 -7.50
C CYS A 85 -13.01 4.92 -8.65
N LEU A 86 -12.43 5.08 -9.83
CA LEU A 86 -13.15 5.53 -11.03
C LEU A 86 -14.04 4.43 -11.64
N SER A 87 -13.69 3.17 -11.40
CA SER A 87 -14.34 2.03 -12.07
C SER A 87 -15.22 1.19 -11.14
N PHE A 88 -15.01 1.28 -9.84
CA PHE A 88 -15.67 0.43 -8.84
C PHE A 88 -16.12 1.26 -7.65
N GLU A 89 -17.08 0.74 -6.90
CA GLU A 89 -17.53 1.35 -5.65
C GLU A 89 -16.48 1.12 -4.55
N GLY A 90 -16.53 1.99 -3.54
CA GLY A 90 -15.66 1.90 -2.39
C GLY A 90 -14.52 2.92 -2.43
N ALA A 91 -13.82 3.01 -1.32
CA ALA A 91 -12.73 3.96 -1.15
C ALA A 91 -11.54 3.25 -0.48
N PRO A 92 -10.87 2.34 -1.19
CA PRO A 92 -9.70 1.67 -0.64
C PRO A 92 -8.59 2.66 -0.35
N GLY A 93 -7.67 2.28 0.54
CA GLY A 93 -6.59 3.13 0.97
C GLY A 93 -5.21 2.56 0.68
N ILE A 94 -4.21 3.33 1.04
CA ILE A 94 -2.81 2.98 0.90
C ILE A 94 -2.14 3.06 2.26
N LYS A 95 -1.32 2.07 2.57
CA LYS A 95 -0.40 2.14 3.71
C LYS A 95 1.03 2.19 3.18
N LEU A 96 1.71 3.28 3.48
CA LEU A 96 3.12 3.48 3.13
C LEU A 96 3.98 2.98 4.28
N SER A 97 4.88 2.07 4.02
CA SER A 97 5.77 1.52 5.04
C SER A 97 7.05 1.00 4.40
N GLY A 98 8.06 0.77 5.23
CA GLY A 98 9.37 0.31 4.79
C GLY A 98 10.39 1.45 4.72
N GLY A 99 11.29 1.51 5.69
CA GLY A 99 12.38 2.48 5.71
C GLY A 99 11.98 3.92 6.01
N ILE A 100 10.75 4.17 6.43
CA ILE A 100 10.28 5.52 6.76
C ILE A 100 10.60 5.79 8.23
N SER A 101 11.65 6.56 8.49
CA SER A 101 12.12 6.82 9.84
C SER A 101 12.12 8.31 10.20
N ARG A 102 11.88 9.20 9.23
CA ARG A 102 11.93 10.64 9.42
C ARG A 102 10.60 11.26 9.06
N ARG A 103 10.22 12.29 9.83
CA ARG A 103 8.99 13.05 9.58
C ARG A 103 8.94 13.63 8.17
N GLU A 104 10.07 14.16 7.71
CA GLU A 104 10.17 14.77 6.38
C GLU A 104 9.89 13.74 5.28
N ASP A 105 10.35 12.51 5.45
CA ASP A 105 10.09 11.43 4.50
C ASP A 105 8.60 11.07 4.47
N ALA A 106 7.98 10.98 5.64
CA ALA A 106 6.54 10.73 5.73
C ALA A 106 5.73 11.84 5.07
N GLU A 107 6.05 13.09 5.34
CA GLU A 107 5.37 14.25 4.76
C GLU A 107 5.53 14.28 3.24
N ARG A 108 6.73 13.98 2.75
CA ARG A 108 7.01 13.93 1.31
C ARG A 108 6.16 12.85 0.63
N LEU A 109 6.13 11.64 1.21
CA LEU A 109 5.37 10.51 0.65
C LEU A 109 3.86 10.79 0.65
N VAL A 110 3.34 11.36 1.73
CA VAL A 110 1.93 11.78 1.79
C VAL A 110 1.63 12.80 0.69
N GLY A 111 2.51 13.78 0.51
CA GLY A 111 2.37 14.79 -0.54
C GLY A 111 2.38 14.18 -1.94
N LEU A 112 3.24 13.17 -2.17
CA LEU A 112 3.30 12.48 -3.46
C LEU A 112 1.99 11.74 -3.77
N VAL A 113 1.43 11.04 -2.79
CA VAL A 113 0.15 10.34 -2.95
C VAL A 113 -0.96 11.33 -3.25
N MET A 114 -1.06 12.40 -2.46
CA MET A 114 -2.11 13.40 -2.61
C MET A 114 -1.97 14.22 -3.89
N SER A 115 -0.76 14.34 -4.45
CA SER A 115 -0.56 14.98 -5.74
C SER A 115 -1.16 14.16 -6.89
N ARG A 116 -1.28 12.85 -6.70
CA ARG A 116 -1.92 11.96 -7.68
C ARG A 116 -3.45 11.94 -7.51
N ASP A 117 -3.93 11.96 -6.27
CA ASP A 117 -5.35 11.97 -5.95
C ASP A 117 -5.54 12.55 -4.54
N GLU A 118 -6.03 13.77 -4.44
CA GLU A 118 -6.25 14.47 -3.18
C GLU A 118 -7.21 13.74 -2.25
N SER A 119 -8.11 12.92 -2.80
CA SER A 119 -9.09 12.20 -2.00
C SER A 119 -8.46 11.07 -1.19
N ILE A 120 -7.25 10.62 -1.58
CA ILE A 120 -6.51 9.61 -0.81
C ILE A 120 -5.80 10.34 0.34
N SER A 121 -6.55 10.60 1.40
CA SER A 121 -6.07 11.34 2.56
C SER A 121 -6.81 10.91 3.82
N GLY A 122 -6.26 11.23 4.98
CA GLY A 122 -6.84 10.88 6.26
C GLY A 122 -6.64 9.41 6.64
N ALA A 123 -6.79 9.09 7.92
CA ALA A 123 -6.51 7.75 8.46
C ALA A 123 -7.37 6.63 7.86
N GLY A 124 -8.51 6.98 7.29
CA GLY A 124 -9.38 6.01 6.61
C GLY A 124 -8.82 5.52 5.27
N ARG A 125 -7.97 6.31 4.63
CA ARG A 125 -7.48 6.02 3.29
C ARG A 125 -5.97 6.10 3.12
N LEU A 126 -5.25 6.77 4.02
CA LEU A 126 -3.79 6.94 3.89
C LEU A 126 -3.16 6.78 5.26
N ARG A 127 -2.29 5.77 5.38
CA ARG A 127 -1.61 5.44 6.64
C ARG A 127 -0.11 5.30 6.42
N ILE A 128 0.64 5.62 7.46
CA ILE A 128 2.10 5.48 7.49
C ILE A 128 2.46 4.42 8.53
N GLY A 129 3.23 3.43 8.13
CA GLY A 129 3.78 2.41 9.03
C GLY A 129 5.25 2.68 9.31
N ALA A 130 5.56 3.31 10.43
CA ALA A 130 6.91 3.74 10.76
C ALA A 130 7.11 3.79 12.27
N SER A 131 7.43 2.65 12.90
CA SER A 131 7.62 2.56 14.35
C SER A 131 8.66 3.53 14.89
N SER A 132 9.81 3.65 14.22
CA SER A 132 10.86 4.58 14.63
C SER A 132 10.43 6.04 14.47
N LEU A 133 9.62 6.36 13.47
CA LEU A 133 9.05 7.70 13.29
C LEU A 133 8.08 8.03 14.42
N VAL A 134 7.21 7.08 14.80
CA VAL A 134 6.27 7.26 15.91
C VAL A 134 7.03 7.55 17.21
N ASN A 135 8.08 6.79 17.50
CA ASN A 135 8.92 7.00 18.67
C ASN A 135 9.56 8.39 18.66
N GLY A 136 10.08 8.81 17.52
CA GLY A 136 10.65 10.15 17.35
C GLY A 136 9.63 11.26 17.54
N MET A 137 8.43 11.10 17.02
CA MET A 137 7.35 12.08 17.17
C MET A 137 6.90 12.21 18.62
N VAL A 138 6.76 11.10 19.35
CA VAL A 138 6.40 11.09 20.77
C VAL A 138 7.49 11.79 21.59
N SER A 139 8.76 11.48 21.33
CA SER A 139 9.89 12.11 22.01
C SER A 139 9.97 13.61 21.71
N GLY A 140 9.56 14.04 20.53
CA GLY A 140 9.53 15.44 20.12
C GLY A 140 8.28 16.18 20.58
N GLY A 141 7.39 15.55 21.36
CA GLY A 141 6.15 16.18 21.80
C GLY A 141 5.07 16.28 20.72
N LEU A 142 5.21 15.56 19.64
CA LEU A 142 4.23 15.51 18.56
C LEU A 142 3.14 14.48 18.86
N GLY A 143 1.99 14.67 18.25
CA GLY A 143 0.88 13.76 18.40
C GLY A 143 1.15 12.38 17.82
N ARG A 144 0.28 11.43 18.13
CA ARG A 144 0.37 10.07 17.62
C ARG A 144 -0.23 9.95 16.22
N ASN A 145 0.27 9.03 15.48
CA ASN A 145 -0.31 8.65 14.20
C ASN A 145 -1.55 7.76 14.39
#